data_df668ca5eb69778b363a9fb2ae297f3e
#
_entry.id   df668ca5eb69778b363a9fb2ae297f3e
#
_cell.length_a   1.000
_cell.length_b   1.000
_cell.length_c   1.000
_cell.angle_alpha   90.00
_cell.angle_beta   90.00
_cell.angle_gamma   90.00
#
_symmetry.space_group_name_H-M   'P 1'
#
loop_
_entity.id
_entity.type
_entity.pdbx_description
1 polymer ?
#
loop_
_entity_poly.entity_id
_entity_poly.type
_entity_poly.pdbx_seq_one_letter_code
_entity_poly.pdbx_strand_id
1 'polypeptide(L)'
;MSRFTLLLGGDLTRTPALDAEIADSRIIAADSGMRHAALLDVKPELWVGDFDSVPDGFEDAYADVARRTFPSEKDKTDGEIAIAAALEAGATSLLLAGAFGGERADHMFLHFAQALQLSERGIAAKLTSGHQEGVPLVSGQRHSFAYADGTLFSILGFSELSGLTVEGAKWPLDAVEVPFGSSLTLSNVADGGLSITLMKGRALFMAHLLNDGER
;
A
#
# COMPACT_ATOMS: atom_id res chain seq x y z
N MET A 1 -15.11 11.15 -6.15
CA MET A 1 -14.06 10.75 -5.20
C MET A 1 -12.73 11.07 -5.85
N SER A 2 -11.79 11.67 -5.12
CA SER A 2 -10.47 12.00 -5.67
C SER A 2 -9.47 10.91 -5.28
N ARG A 3 -9.06 10.09 -6.26
CA ARG A 3 -8.09 9.01 -6.08
C ARG A 3 -6.69 9.51 -6.40
N PHE A 4 -5.72 9.17 -5.55
CA PHE A 4 -4.31 9.46 -5.79
C PHE A 4 -3.48 8.19 -5.72
N THR A 5 -2.48 8.08 -6.59
CA THR A 5 -1.42 7.08 -6.52
C THR A 5 -0.13 7.77 -6.14
N LEU A 6 0.49 7.29 -5.07
CA LEU A 6 1.80 7.75 -4.60
C LEU A 6 2.85 6.74 -5.05
N LEU A 7 3.81 7.18 -5.86
CA LEU A 7 4.96 6.37 -6.27
C LEU A 7 6.03 6.48 -5.19
N LEU A 8 6.30 5.38 -4.49
CA LEU A 8 7.25 5.27 -3.38
C LEU A 8 8.51 4.50 -3.81
N GLY A 9 9.58 4.60 -3.02
CA GLY A 9 10.90 4.08 -3.37
C GLY A 9 11.10 2.57 -3.24
N GLY A 10 10.11 1.76 -2.83
CA GLY A 10 10.22 0.31 -2.72
C GLY A 10 10.12 -0.42 -4.07
N ASP A 11 9.91 -1.73 -4.02
CA ASP A 11 9.81 -2.57 -5.21
C ASP A 11 8.45 -2.38 -5.90
N LEU A 12 8.48 -2.34 -7.23
CA LEU A 12 7.26 -2.25 -8.04
C LEU A 12 7.44 -3.01 -9.35
N THR A 13 6.47 -3.85 -9.66
CA THR A 13 6.36 -4.53 -10.95
C THR A 13 5.07 -4.09 -11.64
N ARG A 14 5.17 -3.71 -12.91
CA ARG A 14 4.00 -3.36 -13.71
C ARG A 14 3.18 -4.62 -14.00
N THR A 15 1.89 -4.57 -13.74
CA THR A 15 0.93 -5.62 -14.04
C THR A 15 -0.33 -5.02 -14.67
N PRO A 16 -1.10 -5.78 -15.47
CA PRO A 16 -2.37 -5.30 -16.03
C PRO A 16 -3.36 -4.84 -14.95
N ALA A 17 -3.36 -5.49 -13.78
CA ALA A 17 -4.20 -5.11 -12.65
C ALA A 17 -3.80 -3.74 -12.09
N LEU A 18 -2.50 -3.49 -11.94
CA LEU A 18 -1.97 -2.20 -11.50
C LEU A 18 -2.28 -1.09 -12.52
N ASP A 19 -2.09 -1.35 -13.82
CA ASP A 19 -2.42 -0.38 -14.88
C ASP A 19 -3.90 0.02 -14.83
N ALA A 20 -4.81 -0.94 -14.64
CA ALA A 20 -6.24 -0.66 -14.50
C ALA A 20 -6.56 0.15 -13.21
N GLU A 21 -5.83 -0.12 -12.12
CA GLU A 21 -6.06 0.55 -10.83
C GLU A 21 -5.61 2.01 -10.85
N ILE A 22 -4.53 2.35 -11.58
CA ILE A 22 -3.99 3.72 -11.66
C ILE A 22 -4.60 4.56 -12.78
N ALA A 23 -5.34 3.99 -13.72
CA ALA A 23 -5.82 4.66 -14.95
C ALA A 23 -6.53 5.99 -14.70
N ASP A 24 -7.36 6.09 -13.66
CA ASP A 24 -8.13 7.29 -13.30
C ASP A 24 -7.59 7.98 -12.04
N SER A 25 -6.32 7.77 -11.72
CA SER A 25 -5.68 8.27 -10.51
C SER A 25 -4.79 9.48 -10.81
N ARG A 26 -4.81 10.48 -9.93
CA ARG A 26 -3.81 11.55 -9.92
C ARG A 26 -2.54 11.01 -9.29
N ILE A 27 -1.38 11.36 -9.82
CA ILE A 27 -0.11 10.71 -9.45
C ILE A 27 0.83 11.72 -8.81
N ILE A 28 1.38 11.36 -7.64
CA ILE A 28 2.45 12.08 -6.96
C ILE A 28 3.63 11.12 -6.79
N ALA A 29 4.84 11.55 -7.11
CA ALA A 29 6.06 10.79 -6.86
C ALA A 29 6.78 11.32 -5.61
N ALA A 30 7.28 10.40 -4.78
CA ALA A 30 8.10 10.69 -3.62
C ALA A 30 9.55 10.27 -3.89
N ASP A 31 10.45 11.24 -3.98
CA ASP A 31 11.90 11.07 -4.17
C ASP A 31 12.22 10.02 -5.27
N SER A 32 12.99 8.99 -4.96
CA SER A 32 13.38 7.88 -5.84
C SER A 32 12.20 7.07 -6.41
N GLY A 33 11.00 7.20 -5.84
CA GLY A 33 9.77 6.63 -6.39
C GLY A 33 9.44 7.13 -7.80
N MET A 34 10.00 8.28 -8.21
CA MET A 34 9.85 8.81 -9.58
C MET A 34 10.32 7.83 -10.65
N ARG A 35 11.26 6.91 -10.34
CA ARG A 35 11.70 5.87 -11.30
C ARG A 35 10.54 4.99 -11.79
N HIS A 36 9.49 4.84 -11.01
CA HIS A 36 8.32 4.06 -11.39
C HIS A 36 7.41 4.75 -12.39
N ALA A 37 7.55 6.07 -12.58
CA ALA A 37 6.79 6.80 -13.59
C ALA A 37 7.10 6.30 -15.01
N ALA A 38 8.38 6.09 -15.31
CA ALA A 38 8.80 5.49 -16.60
C ALA A 38 8.35 4.03 -16.74
N LEU A 39 8.45 3.23 -15.65
CA LEU A 39 8.00 1.83 -15.65
C LEU A 39 6.51 1.71 -15.98
N LEU A 40 5.69 2.60 -15.43
CA LEU A 40 4.23 2.57 -15.55
C LEU A 40 3.73 3.36 -16.79
N ASP A 41 4.61 4.09 -17.48
CA ASP A 41 4.25 5.00 -18.58
C ASP A 41 3.24 6.08 -18.12
N VAL A 42 3.50 6.70 -16.98
CA VAL A 42 2.65 7.73 -16.38
C VAL A 42 3.44 9.02 -16.11
N LYS A 43 2.72 10.14 -16.06
CA LYS A 43 3.29 11.44 -15.71
C LYS A 43 2.74 11.90 -14.36
N PRO A 44 3.57 11.97 -13.30
CA PRO A 44 3.16 12.56 -12.03
C PRO A 44 2.85 14.07 -12.20
N GLU A 45 1.84 14.54 -11.48
CA GLU A 45 1.53 15.97 -11.41
C GLU A 45 2.43 16.72 -10.43
N LEU A 46 3.02 16.01 -9.48
CA LEU A 46 3.91 16.55 -8.46
C LEU A 46 5.00 15.53 -8.11
N TRP A 47 6.22 16.04 -7.95
CA TRP A 47 7.36 15.30 -7.43
C TRP A 47 7.85 15.95 -6.14
N VAL A 48 7.83 15.23 -5.03
CA VAL A 48 8.25 15.71 -3.71
C VAL A 48 9.52 14.98 -3.27
N GLY A 49 10.45 15.68 -2.63
CA GLY A 49 11.70 15.11 -2.12
C GLY A 49 12.75 16.16 -1.82
N ASP A 50 13.92 15.71 -1.36
CA ASP A 50 15.13 16.55 -1.27
C ASP A 50 16.02 16.44 -2.51
N PHE A 51 15.75 15.43 -3.36
CA PHE A 51 16.41 15.20 -4.64
C PHE A 51 17.91 14.85 -4.53
N ASP A 52 18.41 14.49 -3.35
CA ASP A 52 19.82 14.17 -3.11
C ASP A 52 20.24 12.79 -3.66
N SER A 53 19.29 11.89 -3.86
CA SER A 53 19.49 10.54 -4.38
C SER A 53 19.05 10.33 -5.84
N VAL A 54 18.74 11.43 -6.55
CA VAL A 54 18.27 11.36 -7.95
C VAL A 54 19.47 11.18 -8.89
N PRO A 55 19.45 10.19 -9.81
CA PRO A 55 20.54 10.00 -10.78
C PRO A 55 20.69 11.20 -11.73
N ASP A 56 21.92 11.46 -12.17
CA ASP A 56 22.25 12.53 -13.13
C ASP A 56 21.40 12.42 -14.40
N GLY A 57 20.84 13.52 -14.85
CA GLY A 57 19.99 13.61 -16.05
C GLY A 57 18.55 13.16 -15.85
N PHE A 58 18.22 12.54 -14.71
CA PHE A 58 16.85 12.13 -14.42
C PHE A 58 15.92 13.33 -14.23
N GLU A 59 16.45 14.39 -13.62
CA GLU A 59 15.73 15.65 -13.45
C GLU A 59 15.33 16.31 -14.77
N ASP A 60 16.18 16.21 -15.79
CA ASP A 60 15.93 16.78 -17.11
C ASP A 60 14.78 16.07 -17.81
N ALA A 61 14.68 14.73 -17.65
CA ALA A 61 13.62 13.93 -18.23
C ALA A 61 12.22 14.27 -17.68
N TYR A 62 12.16 14.85 -16.47
CA TYR A 62 10.93 15.26 -15.78
C TYR A 62 10.90 16.77 -15.46
N ALA A 63 11.58 17.59 -16.27
CA ALA A 63 11.67 19.05 -16.07
C ALA A 63 10.32 19.75 -16.07
N ASP A 64 9.31 19.18 -16.70
CA ASP A 64 7.94 19.69 -16.80
C ASP A 64 6.99 19.20 -15.68
N VAL A 65 7.48 18.36 -14.73
CA VAL A 65 6.75 17.96 -13.53
C VAL A 65 6.95 19.01 -12.44
N ALA A 66 5.85 19.45 -11.83
CA ALA A 66 5.93 20.37 -10.70
C ALA A 66 6.72 19.73 -9.54
N ARG A 67 7.65 20.50 -8.96
CA ARG A 67 8.49 20.01 -7.86
C ARG A 67 8.19 20.76 -6.57
N ARG A 68 8.22 20.01 -5.45
CA ARG A 68 8.19 20.60 -4.12
C ARG A 68 9.39 20.07 -3.34
N THR A 69 10.41 20.92 -3.22
CA THR A 69 11.65 20.59 -2.50
C THR A 69 11.48 20.79 -1.01
N PHE A 70 12.04 19.89 -0.22
CA PHE A 70 12.11 19.95 1.23
C PHE A 70 13.55 19.72 1.69
N PRO A 71 14.00 20.33 2.80
CA PRO A 71 15.32 20.04 3.35
C PRO A 71 15.45 18.58 3.74
N SER A 72 16.65 17.97 3.59
CA SER A 72 16.94 16.62 4.07
C SER A 72 16.82 16.48 5.60
N GLU A 73 17.12 17.56 6.34
CA GLU A 73 16.97 17.65 7.81
C GLU A 73 15.52 17.96 8.22
N LYS A 74 14.55 17.14 7.79
CA LYS A 74 13.13 17.31 8.13
C LYS A 74 12.67 16.18 9.03
N ASP A 75 11.64 16.44 9.86
CA ASP A 75 11.01 15.45 10.73
C ASP A 75 10.06 14.48 10.02
N LYS A 76 10.04 14.48 8.65
CA LYS A 76 9.12 13.68 7.84
C LYS A 76 9.84 13.02 6.68
N THR A 77 9.47 11.78 6.37
CA THR A 77 9.91 11.10 5.15
C THR A 77 9.22 11.67 3.91
N ASP A 78 9.80 11.44 2.72
CA ASP A 78 9.21 11.89 1.45
C ASP A 78 7.84 11.23 1.20
N GLY A 79 7.65 9.99 1.63
CA GLY A 79 6.36 9.32 1.63
C GLY A 79 5.29 10.04 2.46
N GLU A 80 5.64 10.52 3.68
CA GLU A 80 4.73 11.32 4.50
C GLU A 80 4.37 12.65 3.85
N ILE A 81 5.34 13.27 3.19
CA ILE A 81 5.12 14.53 2.46
C ILE A 81 4.22 14.31 1.26
N ALA A 82 4.41 13.22 0.50
CA ALA A 82 3.54 12.85 -0.61
C ALA A 82 2.10 12.59 -0.14
N ILE A 83 1.92 11.88 0.97
CA ILE A 83 0.60 11.67 1.60
C ILE A 83 -0.04 13.01 1.97
N ALA A 84 0.70 13.90 2.63
CA ALA A 84 0.21 15.22 3.02
C ALA A 84 -0.21 16.05 1.80
N ALA A 85 0.61 16.07 0.73
CA ALA A 85 0.30 16.78 -0.50
C ALA A 85 -0.96 16.24 -1.19
N ALA A 86 -1.16 14.92 -1.23
CA ALA A 86 -2.36 14.31 -1.77
C ALA A 86 -3.61 14.69 -0.96
N LEU A 87 -3.52 14.68 0.39
CA LEU A 87 -4.62 15.08 1.26
C LEU A 87 -4.95 16.58 1.12
N GLU A 88 -3.94 17.46 1.03
CA GLU A 88 -4.11 18.88 0.73
C GLU A 88 -4.82 19.09 -0.62
N ALA A 89 -4.54 18.25 -1.61
CA ALA A 89 -5.18 18.25 -2.92
C ALA A 89 -6.57 17.57 -2.94
N GLY A 90 -7.09 17.15 -1.77
CA GLY A 90 -8.44 16.60 -1.60
C GLY A 90 -8.56 15.10 -1.84
N ALA A 91 -7.49 14.33 -1.63
CA ALA A 91 -7.55 12.87 -1.75
C ALA A 91 -8.56 12.28 -0.77
N THR A 92 -9.41 11.39 -1.28
CA THR A 92 -10.34 10.57 -0.50
C THR A 92 -9.94 9.10 -0.49
N SER A 93 -9.03 8.71 -1.39
CA SER A 93 -8.41 7.40 -1.41
C SER A 93 -6.98 7.48 -1.94
N LEU A 94 -6.10 6.63 -1.39
CA LEU A 94 -4.68 6.58 -1.72
C LEU A 94 -4.26 5.16 -2.09
N LEU A 95 -3.56 5.02 -3.22
CA LEU A 95 -2.79 3.84 -3.58
C LEU A 95 -1.31 4.15 -3.33
N LEU A 96 -0.67 3.39 -2.46
CA LEU A 96 0.76 3.47 -2.13
C LEU A 96 1.51 2.44 -3.00
N ALA A 97 1.97 2.84 -4.18
CA ALA A 97 2.67 1.98 -5.13
C ALA A 97 4.19 2.03 -4.88
N GLY A 98 4.84 0.86 -4.80
CA GLY A 98 6.23 0.74 -4.33
C GLY A 98 6.34 0.84 -2.80
N ALA A 99 5.31 0.37 -2.08
CA ALA A 99 5.28 0.40 -0.62
C ALA A 99 5.93 -0.83 0.05
N PHE A 100 6.28 -1.85 -0.75
CA PHE A 100 6.89 -3.11 -0.29
C PHE A 100 8.35 -3.20 -0.74
N GLY A 101 9.14 -4.02 -0.03
CA GLY A 101 10.51 -4.33 -0.42
C GLY A 101 11.45 -3.11 -0.42
N GLY A 102 12.46 -3.17 -1.29
CA GLY A 102 13.53 -2.19 -1.34
C GLY A 102 14.57 -2.37 -0.23
N GLU A 103 15.60 -1.51 -0.23
CA GLU A 103 16.72 -1.59 0.73
C GLU A 103 16.34 -1.12 2.15
N ARG A 104 15.23 -0.41 2.31
CA ARG A 104 14.81 0.27 3.53
C ARG A 104 13.58 -0.42 4.15
N ALA A 105 13.81 -1.49 4.93
CA ALA A 105 12.76 -2.20 5.67
C ALA A 105 12.00 -1.30 6.67
N ASP A 106 12.66 -0.29 7.22
CA ASP A 106 12.06 0.73 8.09
C ASP A 106 11.04 1.60 7.33
N HIS A 107 11.31 1.97 6.08
CA HIS A 107 10.36 2.69 5.24
C HIS A 107 9.14 1.81 4.89
N MET A 108 9.35 0.55 4.52
CA MET A 108 8.26 -0.40 4.29
C MET A 108 7.35 -0.51 5.51
N PHE A 109 7.92 -0.69 6.70
CA PHE A 109 7.16 -0.75 7.95
C PHE A 109 6.37 0.55 8.20
N LEU A 110 7.00 1.71 7.94
CA LEU A 110 6.34 3.01 8.09
C LEU A 110 5.15 3.15 7.12
N HIS A 111 5.28 2.71 5.86
CA HIS A 111 4.18 2.73 4.90
C HIS A 111 2.97 1.91 5.38
N PHE A 112 3.20 0.75 6.01
CA PHE A 112 2.13 -0.06 6.61
C PHE A 112 1.42 0.69 7.74
N ALA A 113 2.19 1.31 8.64
CA ALA A 113 1.65 2.11 9.73
C ALA A 113 0.86 3.32 9.23
N GLN A 114 1.36 4.00 8.20
CA GLN A 114 0.68 5.14 7.55
C GLN A 114 -0.64 4.73 6.90
N ALA A 115 -0.69 3.58 6.20
CA ALA A 115 -1.93 3.08 5.62
C ALA A 115 -2.99 2.82 6.70
N LEU A 116 -2.60 2.23 7.84
CA LEU A 116 -3.48 2.03 9.00
C LEU A 116 -3.97 3.37 9.56
N GLN A 117 -3.08 4.34 9.75
CA GLN A 117 -3.43 5.68 10.24
C GLN A 117 -4.41 6.39 9.29
N LEU A 118 -4.20 6.29 7.97
CA LEU A 118 -5.11 6.87 6.97
C LEU A 118 -6.50 6.25 7.08
N SER A 119 -6.57 4.93 7.21
CA SER A 119 -7.82 4.20 7.35
C SER A 119 -8.59 4.59 8.62
N GLU A 120 -7.88 4.79 9.76
CA GLU A 120 -8.48 5.29 11.02
C GLU A 120 -9.05 6.71 10.88
N ARG A 121 -8.52 7.49 9.94
CA ARG A 121 -9.02 8.85 9.61
C ARG A 121 -10.13 8.83 8.55
N GLY A 122 -10.59 7.65 8.12
CA GLY A 122 -11.63 7.50 7.10
C GLY A 122 -11.14 7.70 5.67
N ILE A 123 -9.82 7.69 5.43
CA ILE A 123 -9.21 7.75 4.10
C ILE A 123 -8.93 6.32 3.64
N ALA A 124 -9.54 5.88 2.55
CA ALA A 124 -9.25 4.57 2.00
C ALA A 124 -7.78 4.49 1.56
N ALA A 125 -7.05 3.49 2.02
CA ALA A 125 -5.65 3.26 1.67
C ALA A 125 -5.44 1.83 1.22
N LYS A 126 -4.63 1.66 0.17
CA LYS A 126 -4.17 0.38 -0.34
C LYS A 126 -2.67 0.49 -0.66
N LEU A 127 -1.91 -0.57 -0.41
CA LEU A 127 -0.49 -0.66 -0.74
C LEU A 127 -0.31 -1.69 -1.84
N THR A 128 0.67 -1.47 -2.74
CA THR A 128 0.99 -2.46 -3.77
C THR A 128 2.46 -2.46 -4.17
N SER A 129 2.95 -3.64 -4.57
CA SER A 129 4.19 -3.83 -5.36
C SER A 129 3.90 -4.36 -6.77
N GLY A 130 2.61 -4.44 -7.16
CA GLY A 130 2.17 -5.14 -8.36
C GLY A 130 1.88 -6.63 -8.12
N HIS A 131 2.73 -7.32 -7.35
CA HIS A 131 2.55 -8.73 -6.96
C HIS A 131 2.12 -8.92 -5.51
N GLN A 132 2.18 -7.89 -4.71
CA GLN A 132 1.68 -7.89 -3.33
C GLN A 132 0.70 -6.74 -3.15
N GLU A 133 -0.32 -6.97 -2.35
CA GLU A 133 -1.27 -5.96 -1.96
C GLU A 133 -1.42 -5.92 -0.45
N GLY A 134 -1.58 -4.72 0.09
CA GLY A 134 -1.86 -4.49 1.51
C GLY A 134 -3.12 -3.66 1.68
N VAL A 135 -4.04 -4.10 2.54
CA VAL A 135 -5.29 -3.39 2.83
C VAL A 135 -5.50 -3.30 4.34
N PRO A 136 -5.61 -2.10 4.92
CA PRO A 136 -5.98 -1.94 6.32
C PRO A 136 -7.33 -2.57 6.63
N LEU A 137 -7.42 -3.33 7.71
CA LEU A 137 -8.68 -3.85 8.22
C LEU A 137 -9.29 -2.85 9.21
N VAL A 138 -10.42 -2.26 8.82
CA VAL A 138 -11.15 -1.32 9.68
C VAL A 138 -11.95 -2.10 10.72
N SER A 139 -11.68 -1.86 12.00
CA SER A 139 -12.38 -2.53 13.10
C SER A 139 -13.90 -2.29 13.03
N GLY A 140 -14.68 -3.33 13.31
CA GLY A 140 -16.14 -3.32 13.27
C GLY A 140 -16.72 -3.46 11.86
N GLN A 141 -15.90 -3.65 10.82
CA GLN A 141 -16.37 -3.82 9.44
C GLN A 141 -15.99 -5.20 8.90
N ARG A 142 -16.85 -5.71 8.00
CA ARG A 142 -16.57 -6.89 7.19
C ARG A 142 -15.91 -6.44 5.89
N HIS A 143 -14.74 -6.99 5.60
CA HIS A 143 -14.00 -6.80 4.37
C HIS A 143 -14.19 -8.04 3.49
N SER A 144 -14.60 -7.85 2.24
CA SER A 144 -14.72 -8.93 1.25
C SER A 144 -13.68 -8.73 0.15
N PHE A 145 -13.00 -9.80 -0.23
CA PHE A 145 -11.91 -9.77 -1.18
C PHE A 145 -12.18 -10.69 -2.36
N ALA A 146 -12.00 -10.18 -3.57
CA ALA A 146 -12.22 -10.93 -4.82
C ALA A 146 -10.93 -11.62 -5.32
N TYR A 147 -10.15 -12.22 -4.42
CA TYR A 147 -8.98 -12.99 -4.81
C TYR A 147 -9.37 -14.38 -5.29
N ALA A 148 -8.60 -14.91 -6.24
CA ALA A 148 -8.76 -16.29 -6.71
C ALA A 148 -8.43 -17.30 -5.59
N ASP A 149 -9.07 -18.46 -5.64
CA ASP A 149 -8.72 -19.58 -4.77
C ASP A 149 -7.24 -19.95 -4.97
N GLY A 150 -6.56 -20.30 -3.89
CA GLY A 150 -5.12 -20.52 -3.88
C GLY A 150 -4.28 -19.27 -3.59
N THR A 151 -4.84 -18.05 -3.60
CA THR A 151 -4.10 -16.84 -3.25
C THR A 151 -3.60 -16.90 -1.81
N LEU A 152 -2.29 -16.82 -1.62
CA LEU A 152 -1.64 -16.75 -0.31
C LEU A 152 -1.89 -15.39 0.32
N PHE A 153 -2.27 -15.38 1.59
CA PHE A 153 -2.46 -14.14 2.34
C PHE A 153 -2.03 -14.26 3.80
N SER A 154 -1.81 -13.11 4.42
CA SER A 154 -1.53 -12.96 5.84
C SER A 154 -2.34 -11.81 6.43
N ILE A 155 -2.61 -11.86 7.73
CA ILE A 155 -3.14 -10.73 8.49
C ILE A 155 -2.07 -10.32 9.50
N LEU A 156 -1.46 -9.16 9.28
CA LEU A 156 -0.39 -8.62 10.14
C LEU A 156 -1.02 -7.80 11.27
N GLY A 157 -0.92 -8.27 12.51
CA GLY A 157 -1.37 -7.53 13.69
C GLY A 157 -0.38 -6.44 14.09
N PHE A 158 -0.85 -5.21 14.17
CA PHE A 158 -0.12 -4.05 14.73
C PHE A 158 -0.51 -3.76 16.18
N SER A 159 -1.40 -4.57 16.72
CA SER A 159 -1.79 -4.66 18.12
C SER A 159 -2.31 -6.06 18.41
N GLU A 160 -2.71 -6.34 19.61
CA GLU A 160 -3.63 -7.46 19.90
C GLU A 160 -4.90 -7.32 19.07
N LEU A 161 -5.40 -8.43 18.48
CA LEU A 161 -6.62 -8.47 17.69
C LEU A 161 -7.69 -9.25 18.45
N SER A 162 -8.90 -8.70 18.53
CA SER A 162 -10.03 -9.30 19.23
C SER A 162 -11.19 -9.54 18.28
N GLY A 163 -11.80 -10.70 18.37
CA GLY A 163 -12.95 -11.10 17.56
C GLY A 163 -12.60 -11.15 16.06
N LEU A 164 -11.43 -11.73 15.72
CA LEU A 164 -11.04 -11.92 14.34
C LEU A 164 -11.77 -13.13 13.75
N THR A 165 -12.54 -12.89 12.68
CA THR A 165 -13.22 -13.92 11.89
C THR A 165 -12.68 -13.91 10.47
N VAL A 166 -12.32 -15.10 9.95
CA VAL A 166 -11.86 -15.31 8.58
C VAL A 166 -12.69 -16.41 7.95
N GLU A 167 -13.41 -16.07 6.89
CA GLU A 167 -14.24 -17.00 6.12
C GLU A 167 -13.71 -17.12 4.68
N GLY A 168 -13.97 -18.23 4.00
CA GLY A 168 -13.47 -18.46 2.65
C GLY A 168 -11.95 -18.58 2.59
N ALA A 169 -11.38 -19.31 3.54
CA ALA A 169 -9.95 -19.59 3.65
C ALA A 169 -9.71 -21.04 4.05
N LYS A 170 -8.57 -21.60 3.69
CA LYS A 170 -8.16 -22.96 4.02
C LYS A 170 -8.14 -23.21 5.54
N TRP A 171 -7.76 -22.20 6.31
CA TRP A 171 -7.80 -22.22 7.78
C TRP A 171 -8.71 -21.09 8.27
N PRO A 172 -10.03 -21.34 8.34
CA PRO A 172 -10.98 -20.33 8.79
C PRO A 172 -10.82 -20.05 10.29
N LEU A 173 -11.18 -18.85 10.71
CA LEU A 173 -11.17 -18.44 12.11
C LEU A 173 -12.56 -17.91 12.49
N ASP A 174 -13.00 -18.16 13.72
CA ASP A 174 -14.28 -17.70 14.23
C ASP A 174 -14.10 -16.93 15.53
N ALA A 175 -14.22 -15.61 15.47
CA ALA A 175 -14.16 -14.67 16.58
C ALA A 175 -12.97 -14.89 17.54
N VAL A 176 -11.78 -15.21 17.01
CA VAL A 176 -10.61 -15.54 17.83
C VAL A 176 -9.89 -14.32 18.38
N GLU A 177 -9.21 -14.51 19.51
CA GLU A 177 -8.25 -13.57 20.08
C GLU A 177 -6.85 -13.88 19.57
N VAL A 178 -6.15 -12.88 19.04
CA VAL A 178 -4.79 -13.04 18.49
C VAL A 178 -3.84 -12.11 19.25
N PRO A 179 -2.95 -12.64 20.09
CA PRO A 179 -1.96 -11.84 20.80
C PRO A 179 -1.03 -11.11 19.82
N PHE A 180 -0.56 -9.91 20.20
CA PHE A 180 0.44 -9.20 19.41
C PHE A 180 1.71 -10.06 19.24
N GLY A 181 2.22 -10.13 18.01
CA GLY A 181 3.38 -10.96 17.67
C GLY A 181 3.06 -12.45 17.41
N SER A 182 1.78 -12.85 17.43
CA SER A 182 1.37 -14.22 17.05
C SER A 182 1.53 -14.48 15.57
N SER A 183 1.96 -15.68 15.19
CA SER A 183 2.03 -16.16 13.80
C SER A 183 0.74 -16.84 13.31
N LEU A 184 -0.30 -16.93 14.16
CA LEU A 184 -1.55 -17.64 13.86
C LEU A 184 -2.21 -17.21 12.55
N THR A 185 -2.04 -15.95 12.17
CA THR A 185 -2.70 -15.32 11.03
C THR A 185 -1.80 -15.17 9.80
N LEU A 186 -0.65 -15.82 9.80
CA LEU A 186 0.28 -15.82 8.68
C LEU A 186 0.08 -17.00 7.74
N SER A 187 0.32 -16.77 6.44
CA SER A 187 0.38 -17.82 5.40
C SER A 187 -0.90 -18.65 5.25
N ASN A 188 -2.07 -18.01 5.34
CA ASN A 188 -3.35 -18.62 5.00
C ASN A 188 -3.58 -18.56 3.47
N VAL A 189 -4.56 -19.29 2.98
CA VAL A 189 -4.86 -19.41 1.55
C VAL A 189 -6.35 -19.13 1.31
N ALA A 190 -6.69 -18.31 0.33
CA ALA A 190 -8.06 -18.04 -0.07
C ALA A 190 -8.72 -19.30 -0.65
N ASP A 191 -9.95 -19.60 -0.24
CA ASP A 191 -10.72 -20.78 -0.65
C ASP A 191 -12.22 -20.49 -0.52
N GLY A 192 -12.88 -20.14 -1.64
CA GLY A 192 -14.33 -19.98 -1.70
C GLY A 192 -14.90 -18.61 -1.28
N GLY A 193 -14.23 -17.51 -1.61
CA GLY A 193 -14.77 -16.15 -1.37
C GLY A 193 -14.35 -15.58 -0.01
N LEU A 194 -13.13 -15.06 0.01
CA LEU A 194 -12.49 -14.55 1.22
C LEU A 194 -13.21 -13.34 1.82
N SER A 195 -13.56 -13.44 3.11
CA SER A 195 -13.98 -12.29 3.89
C SER A 195 -13.38 -12.29 5.30
N ILE A 196 -13.11 -11.10 5.81
CA ILE A 196 -12.46 -10.89 7.10
C ILE A 196 -13.24 -9.86 7.90
N THR A 197 -13.53 -10.17 9.15
CA THR A 197 -14.09 -9.24 10.12
C THR A 197 -13.14 -9.14 11.32
N LEU A 198 -12.78 -7.93 11.68
CA LEU A 198 -12.00 -7.62 12.88
C LEU A 198 -12.83 -6.73 13.80
N MET A 199 -13.14 -7.20 15.02
CA MET A 199 -13.96 -6.42 15.94
C MET A 199 -13.15 -5.32 16.62
N LYS A 200 -11.90 -5.62 17.03
CA LYS A 200 -11.04 -4.65 17.70
C LYS A 200 -9.56 -4.93 17.41
N GLY A 201 -8.77 -3.89 17.25
CA GLY A 201 -7.34 -3.96 17.00
C GLY A 201 -6.94 -3.24 15.71
N ARG A 202 -5.65 -3.29 15.39
CA ARG A 202 -5.05 -2.75 14.18
C ARG A 202 -4.44 -3.88 13.38
N ALA A 203 -4.88 -4.08 12.16
CA ALA A 203 -4.32 -5.12 11.31
C ALA A 203 -4.26 -4.69 9.84
N LEU A 204 -3.24 -5.18 9.15
CA LEU A 204 -3.08 -5.07 7.71
C LEU A 204 -3.28 -6.47 7.10
N PHE A 205 -4.27 -6.61 6.23
CA PHE A 205 -4.37 -7.74 5.32
C PHE A 205 -3.30 -7.60 4.24
N MET A 206 -2.61 -8.69 3.92
CA MET A 206 -1.59 -8.72 2.88
C MET A 206 -1.78 -9.95 2.00
N ALA A 207 -1.96 -9.75 0.67
CA ALA A 207 -2.08 -10.81 -0.31
C ALA A 207 -0.85 -10.90 -1.21
N HIS A 208 -0.49 -12.12 -1.62
CA HIS A 208 0.48 -12.40 -2.66
C HIS A 208 -0.27 -12.82 -3.91
N LEU A 209 -0.27 -11.94 -4.91
CA LEU A 209 -1.03 -12.17 -6.14
C LEU A 209 -0.33 -13.27 -6.97
N LEU A 210 -1.12 -14.22 -7.44
CA LEU A 210 -0.62 -15.26 -8.34
C LEU A 210 -0.22 -14.64 -9.68
N ASN A 211 0.96 -14.99 -10.18
CA ASN A 211 1.37 -14.63 -11.53
C ASN A 211 0.51 -15.40 -12.55
N ASP A 212 0.19 -14.77 -13.69
CA ASP A 212 -0.63 -15.40 -14.75
C ASP A 212 -0.06 -16.72 -15.33
N GLY A 213 1.14 -17.12 -14.92
CA GLY A 213 1.79 -18.38 -15.30
C GLY A 213 1.74 -19.49 -14.26
N GLU A 214 1.15 -19.24 -13.07
CA GLU A 214 1.06 -20.21 -11.96
C GLU A 214 -0.37 -20.76 -11.74
N ARG A 215 -1.28 -20.54 -12.71
CA ARG A 215 -2.66 -21.06 -12.71
C ARG A 215 -2.78 -22.39 -13.39
#